data_9949e1fd6966f0d74cc8e5cbb21f705a
#
_entry.id   9949e1fd6966f0d74cc8e5cbb21f705a
#
_cell.length_a   1.000
_cell.length_b   1.000
_cell.length_c   1.000
_cell.angle_alpha   90.00
_cell.angle_beta   90.00
_cell.angle_gamma   90.00
#
_symmetry.space_group_name_H-M   'P 1'
#
loop_
_entity.id
_entity.type
_entity.pdbx_description
1 polymer ?
#
loop_
_entity_poly.entity_id
_entity_poly.type
_entity_poly.pdbx_seq_one_letter_code
_entity_poly.pdbx_strand_id
1 'polypeptide(L)'
;KDGSEYTGELKGRRPNGKGKTVFRNGDVYEGEYVKGKRQGEGTYTFSDGEKYVGEWYEDQQHGKGTYYFMNNNRYDGMWYTDYQEGEGTMTYYNGDLYTGTWHHDKRNGQGTYTWKGGAVYTGEWKNDLKNGKGTMVWEDKSKYEGDWKDGMRHGKGTFYYTNGDKYVGDWKDDVQDGKGIYYFQNGERYEGDYANGERTGRGIYTYPNGD
;
A
#
# COMPACT_ATOMS: atom_id res chain seq x y z
N LYS A 1 30.11 -27.34 -7.22
CA LYS A 1 29.87 -27.61 -5.79
C LYS A 1 30.03 -26.28 -5.07
N ASP A 2 28.92 -25.69 -4.67
CA ASP A 2 28.86 -24.35 -4.08
C ASP A 2 28.96 -24.37 -2.54
N GLY A 3 29.13 -25.58 -1.94
CA GLY A 3 29.19 -25.76 -0.50
C GLY A 3 27.84 -25.89 0.20
N SER A 4 26.74 -26.01 -0.57
CA SER A 4 25.41 -26.30 -0.01
C SER A 4 25.25 -27.78 0.28
N GLU A 5 24.49 -28.11 1.33
CA GLU A 5 24.16 -29.48 1.72
C GLU A 5 22.67 -29.73 1.52
N TYR A 6 22.33 -30.81 0.81
CA TYR A 6 20.95 -31.23 0.57
C TYR A 6 20.66 -32.54 1.29
N THR A 7 19.49 -32.63 1.93
CA THR A 7 18.94 -33.84 2.53
C THR A 7 17.48 -33.98 2.09
N GLY A 8 17.14 -35.11 1.49
CA GLY A 8 15.75 -35.36 1.08
C GLY A 8 15.62 -36.28 -0.13
N GLU A 9 14.47 -36.21 -0.76
CA GLU A 9 14.10 -37.04 -1.90
C GLU A 9 14.87 -36.67 -3.16
N LEU A 10 15.27 -37.66 -3.93
CA LEU A 10 16.03 -37.51 -5.17
C LEU A 10 15.32 -38.22 -6.33
N LYS A 11 15.42 -37.64 -7.51
CA LYS A 11 15.19 -38.34 -8.78
C LYS A 11 16.48 -38.32 -9.57
N GLY A 12 17.11 -39.50 -9.70
CA GLY A 12 18.50 -39.59 -10.15
C GLY A 12 19.44 -38.91 -9.16
N ARG A 13 20.18 -37.88 -9.62
CA ARG A 13 21.11 -37.10 -8.77
C ARG A 13 20.59 -35.69 -8.42
N ARG A 14 19.31 -35.43 -8.64
CA ARG A 14 18.72 -34.11 -8.45
C ARG A 14 17.66 -34.15 -7.35
N PRO A 15 17.59 -33.12 -6.50
CA PRO A 15 16.46 -32.92 -5.60
C PRO A 15 15.13 -33.00 -6.35
N ASN A 16 14.21 -33.82 -5.84
CA ASN A 16 12.86 -33.94 -6.41
C ASN A 16 11.94 -34.57 -5.35
N GLY A 17 10.85 -33.90 -5.04
CA GLY A 17 10.03 -34.21 -3.88
C GLY A 17 10.39 -33.36 -2.68
N LYS A 18 10.19 -33.85 -1.47
CA LYS A 18 10.47 -33.10 -0.24
C LYS A 18 11.94 -33.16 0.16
N GLY A 19 12.49 -32.03 0.57
CA GLY A 19 13.87 -31.95 0.99
C GLY A 19 14.24 -30.65 1.70
N LYS A 20 15.48 -30.62 2.18
CA LYS A 20 16.07 -29.49 2.89
C LYS A 20 17.44 -29.17 2.32
N THR A 21 17.69 -27.91 2.05
CA THR A 21 19.02 -27.41 1.68
C THR A 21 19.51 -26.42 2.72
N VAL A 22 20.73 -26.64 3.21
CA VAL A 22 21.49 -25.65 3.99
C VAL A 22 22.52 -25.02 3.05
N PHE A 23 22.35 -23.74 2.76
CA PHE A 23 23.24 -22.99 1.87
C PHE A 23 24.50 -22.56 2.60
N ARG A 24 25.56 -22.32 1.83
CA ARG A 24 26.87 -21.91 2.40
C ARG A 24 26.81 -20.61 3.20
N ASN A 25 25.89 -19.70 2.85
CA ASN A 25 25.68 -18.43 3.57
C ASN A 25 24.86 -18.56 4.85
N GLY A 26 24.42 -19.77 5.19
CA GLY A 26 23.61 -20.06 6.37
C GLY A 26 22.11 -20.00 6.15
N ASP A 27 21.64 -19.65 4.94
CA ASP A 27 20.22 -19.76 4.61
C ASP A 27 19.77 -21.21 4.60
N VAL A 28 18.50 -21.45 4.86
CA VAL A 28 17.90 -22.79 4.85
C VAL A 28 16.60 -22.78 4.05
N TYR A 29 16.48 -23.69 3.10
CA TYR A 29 15.20 -24.01 2.46
C TYR A 29 14.73 -25.37 2.88
N GLU A 30 13.45 -25.51 3.23
CA GLU A 30 12.79 -26.78 3.50
C GLU A 30 11.42 -26.81 2.80
N GLY A 31 11.25 -27.74 1.86
CA GLY A 31 10.04 -27.82 1.07
C GLY A 31 10.16 -28.71 -0.15
N GLU A 32 9.36 -28.40 -1.14
CA GLU A 32 9.25 -29.20 -2.37
C GLU A 32 10.27 -28.79 -3.43
N TYR A 33 10.73 -29.79 -4.18
CA TYR A 33 11.64 -29.63 -5.31
C TYR A 33 11.10 -30.36 -6.54
N VAL A 34 11.32 -29.77 -7.71
CA VAL A 34 11.13 -30.40 -9.00
C VAL A 34 12.37 -30.22 -9.85
N LYS A 35 12.97 -31.32 -10.29
CA LYS A 35 14.18 -31.33 -11.15
C LYS A 35 15.33 -30.48 -10.63
N GLY A 36 15.52 -30.44 -9.32
CA GLY A 36 16.57 -29.68 -8.66
C GLY A 36 16.26 -28.25 -8.31
N LYS A 37 15.07 -27.76 -8.62
CA LYS A 37 14.61 -26.40 -8.32
C LYS A 37 13.53 -26.40 -7.24
N ARG A 38 13.53 -25.38 -6.39
CA ARG A 38 12.44 -25.16 -5.44
C ARG A 38 11.18 -24.89 -6.21
N GLN A 39 10.14 -25.68 -5.96
CA GLN A 39 8.87 -25.58 -6.66
C GLN A 39 7.79 -26.28 -5.81
N GLY A 40 6.58 -25.69 -5.74
CA GLY A 40 5.54 -26.11 -4.81
C GLY A 40 5.67 -25.35 -3.48
N GLU A 41 5.27 -25.97 -2.38
CA GLU A 41 5.31 -25.34 -1.05
C GLU A 41 6.68 -25.47 -0.39
N GLY A 42 7.13 -24.39 0.24
CA GLY A 42 8.38 -24.42 0.98
C GLY A 42 8.62 -23.18 1.85
N THR A 43 9.51 -23.37 2.83
CA THR A 43 9.96 -22.34 3.76
C THR A 43 11.42 -22.01 3.49
N TYR A 44 11.71 -20.74 3.25
CA TYR A 44 13.08 -20.24 3.15
C TYR A 44 13.37 -19.35 4.35
N THR A 45 14.37 -19.71 5.13
CA THR A 45 14.84 -18.94 6.28
C THR A 45 16.19 -18.35 5.93
N PHE A 46 16.25 -17.02 5.88
CA PHE A 46 17.48 -16.29 5.64
C PHE A 46 18.37 -16.30 6.88
N SER A 47 19.67 -16.21 6.69
CA SER A 47 20.64 -16.21 7.79
C SER A 47 20.48 -15.03 8.75
N ASP A 48 19.88 -13.93 8.31
CA ASP A 48 19.55 -12.76 9.12
C ASP A 48 18.27 -12.93 9.96
N GLY A 49 17.51 -14.02 9.74
CA GLY A 49 16.27 -14.34 10.45
C GLY A 49 14.99 -13.98 9.70
N GLU A 50 15.05 -13.33 8.56
CA GLU A 50 13.87 -13.18 7.71
C GLU A 50 13.38 -14.54 7.21
N LYS A 51 12.13 -14.64 6.85
CA LYS A 51 11.53 -15.91 6.44
C LYS A 51 10.43 -15.72 5.42
N TYR A 52 10.45 -16.56 4.37
CA TYR A 52 9.34 -16.72 3.43
C TYR A 52 8.72 -18.09 3.59
N VAL A 53 7.41 -18.16 3.67
CA VAL A 53 6.62 -19.40 3.73
C VAL A 53 5.54 -19.33 2.64
N GLY A 54 5.61 -20.22 1.66
CA GLY A 54 4.62 -20.22 0.60
C GLY A 54 5.04 -20.97 -0.65
N GLU A 55 4.40 -20.59 -1.75
CA GLU A 55 4.60 -21.21 -3.05
C GLU A 55 5.90 -20.77 -3.72
N TRP A 56 6.51 -21.68 -4.44
CA TRP A 56 7.73 -21.51 -5.22
C TRP A 56 7.51 -21.97 -6.66
N TYR A 57 8.14 -21.32 -7.58
CA TYR A 57 8.21 -21.75 -8.96
C TYR A 57 9.61 -21.48 -9.51
N GLU A 58 10.28 -22.54 -9.98
CA GLU A 58 11.61 -22.47 -10.57
C GLU A 58 12.63 -21.63 -9.77
N ASP A 59 12.76 -21.92 -8.47
CA ASP A 59 13.65 -21.23 -7.53
C ASP A 59 13.22 -19.82 -7.11
N GLN A 60 12.05 -19.35 -7.53
CA GLN A 60 11.55 -18.02 -7.19
C GLN A 60 10.27 -18.10 -6.33
N GLN A 61 10.12 -17.13 -5.44
CA GLN A 61 8.87 -16.90 -4.72
C GLN A 61 7.77 -16.59 -5.74
N HIS A 62 6.66 -17.28 -5.64
CA HIS A 62 5.60 -17.24 -6.61
C HIS A 62 4.26 -17.59 -5.95
N GLY A 63 3.11 -17.24 -6.59
CA GLY A 63 1.81 -17.58 -6.04
C GLY A 63 1.56 -16.98 -4.67
N LYS A 64 0.93 -17.71 -3.76
CA LYS A 64 0.64 -17.23 -2.40
C LYS A 64 1.82 -17.48 -1.47
N GLY A 65 2.14 -16.49 -0.66
CA GLY A 65 3.18 -16.62 0.36
C GLY A 65 3.17 -15.53 1.40
N THR A 66 3.76 -15.86 2.56
CA THR A 66 3.93 -14.94 3.68
C THR A 66 5.41 -14.66 3.88
N TYR A 67 5.76 -13.37 3.95
CA TYR A 67 7.13 -12.93 4.24
C TYR A 67 7.19 -12.24 5.61
N TYR A 68 8.10 -12.71 6.45
CA TYR A 68 8.38 -12.17 7.77
C TYR A 68 9.68 -11.37 7.71
N PHE A 69 9.58 -10.03 7.83
CA PHE A 69 10.73 -9.12 7.79
C PHE A 69 11.42 -9.03 9.15
N MET A 70 12.69 -8.67 9.17
CA MET A 70 13.45 -8.47 10.40
C MET A 70 12.86 -7.41 11.33
N ASN A 71 12.24 -6.37 10.76
CA ASN A 71 11.60 -5.30 11.52
C ASN A 71 10.22 -5.66 12.07
N ASN A 72 9.83 -6.94 12.00
CA ASN A 72 8.52 -7.46 12.37
C ASN A 72 7.34 -7.01 11.50
N ASN A 73 7.61 -6.47 10.32
CA ASN A 73 6.58 -6.36 9.29
C ASN A 73 6.27 -7.76 8.76
N ARG A 74 5.04 -7.94 8.29
CA ARG A 74 4.59 -9.19 7.67
C ARG A 74 3.77 -8.89 6.42
N TYR A 75 4.15 -9.51 5.31
CA TYR A 75 3.38 -9.51 4.07
C TYR A 75 2.69 -10.86 3.86
N ASP A 76 1.40 -10.84 3.64
CA ASP A 76 0.58 -11.98 3.27
C ASP A 76 -0.07 -11.71 1.91
N GLY A 77 0.33 -12.39 0.86
CA GLY A 77 -0.27 -12.13 -0.44
C GLY A 77 0.40 -12.83 -1.60
N MET A 78 0.17 -12.25 -2.77
CA MET A 78 0.65 -12.80 -4.02
C MET A 78 2.08 -12.36 -4.34
N TRP A 79 2.81 -13.26 -4.98
CA TRP A 79 4.19 -13.13 -5.40
C TRP A 79 4.34 -13.52 -6.87
N TYR A 80 5.20 -12.82 -7.56
CA TYR A 80 5.60 -13.16 -8.92
C TYR A 80 7.09 -12.87 -9.10
N THR A 81 7.87 -13.89 -9.46
CA THR A 81 9.32 -13.79 -9.70
C THR A 81 10.06 -13.01 -8.61
N ASP A 82 9.87 -13.42 -7.34
CA ASP A 82 10.47 -12.84 -6.13
C ASP A 82 9.96 -11.44 -5.74
N TYR A 83 8.95 -10.90 -6.43
CA TYR A 83 8.33 -9.63 -6.08
C TYR A 83 6.95 -9.82 -5.44
N GLN A 84 6.61 -8.95 -4.48
CA GLN A 84 5.22 -8.75 -4.09
C GLN A 84 4.48 -8.18 -5.32
N GLU A 85 3.50 -8.93 -5.80
CA GLU A 85 2.82 -8.61 -7.06
C GLU A 85 1.37 -9.09 -7.00
N GLY A 86 0.40 -8.21 -7.30
CA GLY A 86 -1.02 -8.54 -7.18
C GLY A 86 -1.55 -8.23 -5.78
N GLU A 87 -2.59 -8.94 -5.34
CA GLU A 87 -3.26 -8.68 -4.06
C GLU A 87 -2.41 -9.13 -2.87
N GLY A 88 -2.34 -8.29 -1.86
CA GLY A 88 -1.62 -8.61 -0.62
C GLY A 88 -1.87 -7.63 0.52
N THR A 89 -1.59 -8.12 1.72
CA THR A 89 -1.73 -7.37 2.98
C THR A 89 -0.38 -7.23 3.66
N MET A 90 0.03 -5.99 3.92
CA MET A 90 1.19 -5.69 4.77
C MET A 90 0.72 -5.28 6.15
N THR A 91 1.14 -6.03 7.15
CA THR A 91 0.99 -5.67 8.57
C THR A 91 2.31 -5.06 9.04
N TYR A 92 2.29 -3.79 9.37
CA TYR A 92 3.48 -3.08 9.83
C TYR A 92 3.68 -3.24 11.34
N TYR A 93 4.91 -3.25 11.79
CA TYR A 93 5.27 -3.41 13.21
C TYR A 93 4.65 -2.34 14.12
N ASN A 94 4.41 -1.14 13.56
CA ASN A 94 3.81 -0.02 14.30
C ASN A 94 2.29 -0.12 14.45
N GLY A 95 1.66 -1.16 13.89
CA GLY A 95 0.22 -1.39 13.94
C GLY A 95 -0.56 -0.87 12.74
N ASP A 96 0.11 -0.28 11.76
CA ASP A 96 -0.52 0.10 10.49
C ASP A 96 -0.82 -1.14 9.63
N LEU A 97 -1.77 -1.01 8.72
CA LEU A 97 -2.18 -2.07 7.82
C LEU A 97 -2.39 -1.52 6.40
N TYR A 98 -1.84 -2.20 5.40
CA TYR A 98 -2.21 -1.96 4.01
C TYR A 98 -2.80 -3.22 3.40
N THR A 99 -3.95 -3.10 2.74
CA THR A 99 -4.58 -4.17 1.96
C THR A 99 -4.90 -3.65 0.57
N GLY A 100 -4.37 -4.29 -0.45
CA GLY A 100 -4.62 -3.90 -1.84
C GLY A 100 -3.62 -4.48 -2.81
N THR A 101 -3.47 -3.82 -3.95
CA THR A 101 -2.61 -4.30 -5.02
C THR A 101 -1.18 -3.79 -4.87
N TRP A 102 -0.25 -4.62 -5.34
CA TRP A 102 1.19 -4.44 -5.31
C TRP A 102 1.79 -4.61 -6.70
N HIS A 103 2.84 -3.88 -6.97
CA HIS A 103 3.64 -4.04 -8.18
C HIS A 103 5.12 -3.82 -7.84
N HIS A 104 5.95 -4.84 -8.10
CA HIS A 104 7.39 -4.81 -7.80
C HIS A 104 7.68 -4.26 -6.38
N ASP A 105 7.10 -4.91 -5.37
CA ASP A 105 7.28 -4.60 -3.94
C ASP A 105 6.73 -3.24 -3.48
N LYS A 106 5.98 -2.55 -4.34
CA LYS A 106 5.39 -1.24 -4.02
C LYS A 106 3.87 -1.29 -4.09
N ARG A 107 3.22 -0.57 -3.19
CA ARG A 107 1.76 -0.35 -3.27
C ARG A 107 1.46 0.36 -4.58
N ASN A 108 0.58 -0.23 -5.36
CA ASN A 108 0.26 0.26 -6.70
C ASN A 108 -1.12 -0.23 -7.12
N GLY A 109 -1.95 0.63 -7.68
CA GLY A 109 -3.35 0.33 -8.00
C GLY A 109 -4.28 0.64 -6.82
N GLN A 110 -5.33 -0.13 -6.62
CA GLN A 110 -6.30 0.11 -5.55
C GLN A 110 -5.83 -0.47 -4.22
N GLY A 111 -6.00 0.28 -3.14
CA GLY A 111 -5.65 -0.20 -1.82
C GLY A 111 -6.14 0.69 -0.68
N THR A 112 -6.24 0.07 0.50
CA THR A 112 -6.64 0.73 1.75
C THR A 112 -5.50 0.70 2.74
N TYR A 113 -5.09 1.86 3.21
CA TYR A 113 -4.11 2.01 4.28
C TYR A 113 -4.83 2.47 5.55
N THR A 114 -4.69 1.69 6.61
CA THR A 114 -5.26 1.99 7.92
C THR A 114 -4.12 2.29 8.89
N TRP A 115 -4.08 3.51 9.41
CA TRP A 115 -3.13 3.90 10.45
C TRP A 115 -3.61 3.39 11.80
N LYS A 116 -2.68 3.04 12.66
CA LYS A 116 -2.99 2.58 14.03
C LYS A 116 -3.87 3.57 14.79
N GLY A 117 -3.70 4.87 14.57
CA GLY A 117 -4.51 5.93 15.17
C GLY A 117 -5.96 5.99 14.71
N GLY A 118 -6.31 5.27 13.65
CA GLY A 118 -7.67 5.18 13.11
C GLY A 118 -7.93 5.98 11.83
N ALA A 119 -6.94 6.71 11.32
CA ALA A 119 -7.04 7.30 9.98
C ALA A 119 -7.07 6.21 8.90
N VAL A 120 -7.81 6.43 7.81
CA VAL A 120 -7.94 5.48 6.71
C VAL A 120 -7.89 6.20 5.36
N TYR A 121 -7.02 5.72 4.48
CA TYR A 121 -7.03 6.09 3.07
C TYR A 121 -7.51 4.90 2.23
N THR A 122 -8.46 5.15 1.33
CA THR A 122 -8.93 4.16 0.35
C THR A 122 -8.90 4.80 -1.02
N GLY A 123 -8.14 4.21 -1.94
CA GLY A 123 -8.06 4.73 -3.30
C GLY A 123 -6.86 4.22 -4.07
N GLU A 124 -6.46 5.04 -5.04
CA GLU A 124 -5.39 4.70 -5.96
C GLU A 124 -4.01 5.01 -5.38
N TRP A 125 -3.06 4.13 -5.70
CA TRP A 125 -1.66 4.18 -5.32
C TRP A 125 -0.76 4.06 -6.54
N LYS A 126 0.37 4.72 -6.49
CA LYS A 126 1.43 4.57 -7.48
C LYS A 126 2.78 4.68 -6.80
N ASN A 127 3.60 3.63 -6.93
CA ASN A 127 4.96 3.59 -6.36
C ASN A 127 5.00 4.04 -4.88
N ASP A 128 4.16 3.41 -4.03
CA ASP A 128 4.03 3.67 -2.59
C ASP A 128 3.40 5.02 -2.20
N LEU A 129 2.97 5.83 -3.15
CA LEU A 129 2.34 7.12 -2.90
C LEU A 129 0.87 7.12 -3.30
N LYS A 130 0.04 7.83 -2.53
CA LYS A 130 -1.35 8.13 -2.92
C LYS A 130 -1.32 8.92 -4.22
N ASN A 131 -2.03 8.45 -5.24
CA ASN A 131 -1.99 9.04 -6.57
C ASN A 131 -3.22 8.64 -7.37
N GLY A 132 -3.94 9.58 -7.95
CA GLY A 132 -5.20 9.34 -8.62
C GLY A 132 -6.39 9.68 -7.72
N LYS A 133 -7.46 8.92 -7.78
CA LYS A 133 -8.68 9.14 -6.97
C LYS A 133 -8.56 8.43 -5.62
N GLY A 134 -8.95 9.12 -4.55
CA GLY A 134 -8.94 8.52 -3.23
C GLY A 134 -9.66 9.31 -2.16
N THR A 135 -10.03 8.61 -1.10
CA THR A 135 -10.71 9.15 0.09
C THR A 135 -9.82 8.97 1.31
N MET A 136 -9.53 10.06 1.99
CA MET A 136 -8.85 10.07 3.28
C MET A 136 -9.84 10.47 4.37
N VAL A 137 -9.96 9.63 5.40
CA VAL A 137 -10.67 9.94 6.64
C VAL A 137 -9.62 10.04 7.74
N TRP A 138 -9.49 11.20 8.36
CA TRP A 138 -8.55 11.42 9.46
C TRP A 138 -9.11 10.91 10.79
N GLU A 139 -8.27 10.86 11.78
CA GLU A 139 -8.63 10.40 13.12
C GLU A 139 -9.76 11.25 13.75
N ASP A 140 -9.76 12.56 13.49
CA ASP A 140 -10.81 13.49 13.92
C ASP A 140 -12.13 13.38 13.14
N LYS A 141 -12.20 12.46 12.17
CA LYS A 141 -13.32 12.22 11.25
C LYS A 141 -13.53 13.28 10.17
N SER A 142 -12.65 14.25 10.04
CA SER A 142 -12.60 15.05 8.82
C SER A 142 -12.28 14.15 7.62
N LYS A 143 -12.71 14.54 6.42
CA LYS A 143 -12.62 13.69 5.24
C LYS A 143 -12.25 14.50 4.00
N TYR A 144 -11.40 13.93 3.16
CA TYR A 144 -11.15 14.43 1.80
C TYR A 144 -11.51 13.36 0.77
N GLU A 145 -12.25 13.75 -0.25
CA GLU A 145 -12.56 12.92 -1.41
C GLU A 145 -12.12 13.65 -2.68
N GLY A 146 -11.20 13.09 -3.43
CA GLY A 146 -10.77 13.73 -4.66
C GLY A 146 -9.47 13.21 -5.23
N ASP A 147 -8.80 14.10 -5.96
CA ASP A 147 -7.56 13.80 -6.64
C ASP A 147 -6.35 13.90 -5.70
N TRP A 148 -5.40 13.02 -5.94
CA TRP A 148 -4.12 12.93 -5.25
C TRP A 148 -2.99 12.88 -6.26
N LYS A 149 -1.88 13.51 -5.92
CA LYS A 149 -0.64 13.42 -6.69
C LYS A 149 0.54 13.36 -5.73
N ASP A 150 1.36 12.30 -5.87
CA ASP A 150 2.58 12.10 -5.08
C ASP A 150 2.36 12.26 -3.57
N GLY A 151 1.24 11.70 -3.07
CA GLY A 151 0.88 11.70 -1.65
C GLY A 151 0.15 12.94 -1.16
N MET A 152 -0.05 13.96 -2.01
CA MET A 152 -0.69 15.24 -1.66
C MET A 152 -2.04 15.40 -2.36
N ARG A 153 -2.98 16.10 -1.71
CA ARG A 153 -4.23 16.52 -2.35
C ARG A 153 -3.89 17.45 -3.50
N HIS A 154 -4.48 17.18 -4.66
CA HIS A 154 -4.17 17.90 -5.89
C HIS A 154 -5.39 17.85 -6.82
N GLY A 155 -5.45 18.71 -7.85
CA GLY A 155 -6.56 18.68 -8.81
C GLY A 155 -7.90 19.08 -8.18
N LYS A 156 -8.92 18.26 -8.32
CA LYS A 156 -10.27 18.48 -7.80
C LYS A 156 -10.54 17.65 -6.56
N GLY A 157 -11.14 18.26 -5.53
CA GLY A 157 -11.50 17.51 -4.33
C GLY A 157 -12.44 18.26 -3.40
N THR A 158 -13.09 17.48 -2.54
CA THR A 158 -14.01 17.97 -1.51
C THR A 158 -13.42 17.66 -0.14
N PHE A 159 -13.33 18.67 0.72
CA PHE A 159 -12.94 18.49 2.11
C PHE A 159 -14.16 18.72 3.03
N TYR A 160 -14.43 17.77 3.88
CA TYR A 160 -15.48 17.80 4.89
C TYR A 160 -14.86 18.06 6.25
N TYR A 161 -15.14 19.23 6.82
CA TYR A 161 -14.64 19.64 8.14
C TYR A 161 -15.50 19.04 9.26
N THR A 162 -14.92 18.88 10.43
CA THR A 162 -15.59 18.30 11.61
C THR A 162 -16.73 19.17 12.12
N ASN A 163 -16.72 20.49 11.84
CA ASN A 163 -17.75 21.42 12.22
C ASN A 163 -18.98 21.44 11.26
N GLY A 164 -18.97 20.60 10.23
CA GLY A 164 -20.03 20.53 9.21
C GLY A 164 -19.82 21.41 8.00
N ASP A 165 -18.77 22.21 7.96
CA ASP A 165 -18.39 22.98 6.77
C ASP A 165 -17.84 22.05 5.68
N LYS A 166 -17.83 22.53 4.43
CA LYS A 166 -17.34 21.78 3.29
C LYS A 166 -16.68 22.71 2.28
N TYR A 167 -15.50 22.32 1.78
CA TYR A 167 -14.87 22.98 0.63
C TYR A 167 -14.96 22.06 -0.59
N VAL A 168 -15.35 22.60 -1.72
CA VAL A 168 -15.38 21.90 -3.02
C VAL A 168 -14.60 22.73 -4.04
N GLY A 169 -13.51 22.21 -4.57
CA GLY A 169 -12.75 22.96 -5.55
C GLY A 169 -11.36 22.42 -5.87
N ASP A 170 -10.51 23.36 -6.27
CA ASP A 170 -9.16 23.09 -6.73
C ASP A 170 -8.19 22.97 -5.56
N TRP A 171 -7.24 22.07 -5.72
CA TRP A 171 -6.17 21.74 -4.77
C TRP A 171 -4.83 21.71 -5.48
N LYS A 172 -3.79 22.14 -4.80
CA LYS A 172 -2.42 22.03 -5.25
C LYS A 172 -1.52 21.82 -4.03
N ASP A 173 -0.75 20.72 -4.05
CA ASP A 173 0.25 20.41 -3.04
C ASP A 173 -0.30 20.56 -1.60
N ASP A 174 -1.43 19.87 -1.30
CA ASP A 174 -2.15 19.83 -0.03
C ASP A 174 -2.92 21.10 0.38
N VAL A 175 -2.91 22.15 -0.42
CA VAL A 175 -3.63 23.37 -0.10
C VAL A 175 -4.68 23.72 -1.17
N GLN A 176 -5.69 24.46 -0.77
CA GLN A 176 -6.68 25.02 -1.69
C GLN A 176 -5.99 26.05 -2.60
N ASP A 177 -6.10 25.84 -3.90
CA ASP A 177 -5.45 26.73 -4.88
C ASP A 177 -6.17 26.64 -6.21
N GLY A 178 -6.69 27.75 -6.69
CA GLY A 178 -7.54 27.85 -7.87
C GLY A 178 -8.96 28.28 -7.50
N LYS A 179 -9.95 27.67 -8.11
CA LYS A 179 -11.36 27.99 -7.86
C LYS A 179 -11.99 27.03 -6.86
N GLY A 180 -12.81 27.59 -5.95
CA GLY A 180 -13.48 26.78 -4.96
C GLY A 180 -14.74 27.42 -4.40
N ILE A 181 -15.56 26.55 -3.80
CA ILE A 181 -16.77 26.95 -3.08
C ILE A 181 -16.65 26.42 -1.65
N TYR A 182 -16.77 27.32 -0.69
CA TYR A 182 -16.84 26.98 0.72
C TYR A 182 -18.29 27.04 1.20
N TYR A 183 -18.79 25.95 1.70
CA TYR A 183 -20.12 25.81 2.27
C TYR A 183 -20.00 25.83 3.79
N PHE A 184 -20.63 26.80 4.43
CA PHE A 184 -20.72 26.88 5.87
C PHE A 184 -21.88 26.02 6.37
N GLN A 185 -21.76 25.48 7.57
CA GLN A 185 -22.82 24.68 8.20
C GLN A 185 -24.15 25.46 8.34
N ASN A 186 -24.08 26.78 8.54
CA ASN A 186 -25.24 27.64 8.71
C ASN A 186 -25.99 27.97 7.40
N GLY A 187 -25.55 27.41 6.26
CA GLY A 187 -26.15 27.62 4.95
C GLY A 187 -25.55 28.76 4.12
N GLU A 188 -24.61 29.51 4.69
CA GLU A 188 -23.83 30.48 3.93
C GLU A 188 -22.88 29.79 2.95
N ARG A 189 -22.46 30.50 1.92
CA ARG A 189 -21.49 29.97 0.97
C ARG A 189 -20.61 31.10 0.41
N TYR A 190 -19.35 30.79 0.21
CA TYR A 190 -18.39 31.62 -0.50
C TYR A 190 -17.94 30.90 -1.76
N GLU A 191 -17.96 31.59 -2.90
CA GLU A 191 -17.45 31.08 -4.16
C GLU A 191 -16.44 32.08 -4.74
N GLY A 192 -15.21 31.61 -5.00
CA GLY A 192 -14.17 32.51 -5.49
C GLY A 192 -12.82 31.82 -5.68
N ASP A 193 -11.80 32.68 -5.75
CA ASP A 193 -10.43 32.25 -5.97
C ASP A 193 -9.71 31.97 -4.65
N TYR A 194 -8.82 30.99 -4.71
CA TYR A 194 -7.93 30.60 -3.62
C TYR A 194 -6.49 30.58 -4.09
N ALA A 195 -5.58 30.96 -3.25
CA ALA A 195 -4.14 30.83 -3.46
C ALA A 195 -3.47 30.47 -2.14
N ASN A 196 -2.65 29.40 -2.14
CA ASN A 196 -1.92 28.91 -0.96
C ASN A 196 -2.82 28.71 0.28
N GLY A 197 -4.04 28.21 0.07
CA GLY A 197 -5.00 27.92 1.14
C GLY A 197 -5.85 29.13 1.58
N GLU A 198 -5.63 30.30 1.03
CA GLU A 198 -6.33 31.52 1.41
C GLU A 198 -7.23 32.02 0.27
N ARG A 199 -8.34 32.65 0.65
CA ARG A 199 -9.22 33.36 -0.31
C ARG A 199 -8.47 34.54 -0.91
N THR A 200 -8.58 34.72 -2.23
CA THR A 200 -7.89 35.78 -2.94
C THR A 200 -8.76 36.28 -4.10
N GLY A 201 -8.40 37.42 -4.69
CA GLY A 201 -9.13 37.99 -5.83
C GLY A 201 -10.58 38.33 -5.52
N ARG A 202 -11.46 38.03 -6.47
CA ARG A 202 -12.89 38.27 -6.35
C ARG A 202 -13.64 37.02 -5.96
N GLY A 203 -14.67 37.18 -5.11
CA GLY A 203 -15.56 36.12 -4.72
C GLY A 203 -16.99 36.62 -4.50
N ILE A 204 -17.91 35.66 -4.47
CA ILE A 204 -19.32 35.89 -4.18
C ILE A 204 -19.62 35.21 -2.85
N TYR A 205 -20.15 35.98 -1.92
CA TYR A 205 -20.66 35.51 -0.66
C TYR A 205 -22.19 35.50 -0.72
N THR A 206 -22.80 34.37 -0.43
CA THR A 206 -24.26 34.19 -0.45
C THR A 206 -24.76 33.86 0.93
N TYR A 207 -25.73 34.57 1.44
CA TYR A 207 -26.39 34.34 2.70
C TYR A 207 -27.54 33.31 2.54
N PRO A 208 -28.03 32.69 3.64
CA PRO A 208 -29.10 31.70 3.58
C PRO A 208 -30.43 32.23 3.03
N ASN A 209 -30.68 33.54 3.13
CA ASN A 209 -31.84 34.20 2.58
C ASN A 209 -31.72 34.52 1.06
N GLY A 210 -30.57 34.18 0.46
CA GLY A 210 -30.33 34.41 -0.97
C GLY A 210 -29.69 35.75 -1.34
N ASP A 211 -29.33 36.56 -0.35
CA ASP A 211 -28.63 37.85 -0.57
C ASP A 211 -27.13 37.65 -0.89
#